data_ae79a303bd1a45cc7226aa122fab8acb
#
_entry.id   ae79a303bd1a45cc7226aa122fab8acb
#
_cell.length_a   1.000
_cell.length_b   1.000
_cell.length_c   1.000
_cell.angle_alpha   90.00
_cell.angle_beta   90.00
_cell.angle_gamma   90.00
#
_symmetry.space_group_name_H-M   'P 1'
#
loop_
_entity.id
_entity.type
_entity.pdbx_description
1 polymer ?
#
loop_
_entity_poly.entity_id
_entity_poly.type
_entity_poly.pdbx_seq_one_letter_code
_entity_poly.pdbx_strand_id
1 'polypeptide(L)'
;LMMIEKIVIIGGGQASISCASRLRSLGFNGEICMVCEENYYPYQRPPLSKKFLTGHFHEERLLLKKIDYYKTNNIQVLLSKKATKIDRDNKKVHLQSGEKIDYTKLVIAIGSKAKKAPLSDSDNYSNAFYLRNLHDAKSLKNQLHTGKKILIIGGGYLGLEVASVCSSFDMKTTVVEGADRILKRVAGEPTAAYFREIFSIKGVKIIENDFVKKINKDGSKVTNVELVSGR
;
A
#
# COMPACT_ATOMS: atom_id res chain seq x y z
N LEU A 1 37.76 -17.95 15.11
CA LEU A 1 37.20 -16.79 14.42
C LEU A 1 35.80 -16.60 14.96
N MET A 2 35.53 -15.51 15.72
CA MET A 2 34.18 -15.14 16.08
C MET A 2 33.40 -14.88 14.77
N MET A 3 32.32 -15.63 14.54
CA MET A 3 31.44 -15.33 13.42
C MET A 3 30.78 -13.98 13.65
N ILE A 4 30.94 -13.04 12.72
CA ILE A 4 30.27 -11.75 12.77
C ILE A 4 28.76 -12.01 12.68
N GLU A 5 28.01 -11.58 13.69
CA GLU A 5 26.56 -11.70 13.65
C GLU A 5 26.01 -10.82 12.51
N LYS A 6 25.16 -11.42 11.68
CA LYS A 6 24.49 -10.76 10.57
C LYS A 6 22.99 -10.95 10.67
N ILE A 7 22.28 -9.85 10.86
CA ILE A 7 20.82 -9.83 10.87
C ILE A 7 20.32 -9.39 9.50
N VAL A 8 19.57 -10.26 8.83
CA VAL A 8 18.87 -9.93 7.59
C VAL A 8 17.41 -9.65 7.92
N ILE A 9 16.88 -8.52 7.43
CA ILE A 9 15.47 -8.09 7.62
C ILE A 9 14.81 -8.06 6.25
N ILE A 10 13.86 -8.97 6.00
CA ILE A 10 13.10 -8.99 4.76
C ILE A 10 11.91 -8.03 4.89
N GLY A 11 11.95 -6.95 4.12
CA GLY A 11 10.93 -5.89 4.09
C GLY A 11 11.54 -4.50 4.14
N GLY A 12 10.83 -3.53 3.54
CA GLY A 12 11.20 -2.10 3.48
C GLY A 12 10.17 -1.19 4.13
N GLY A 13 9.40 -1.68 5.12
CA GLY A 13 8.35 -0.92 5.78
C GLY A 13 8.72 -0.42 7.17
N GLN A 14 7.70 0.08 7.89
CA GLN A 14 7.81 0.60 9.26
C GLN A 14 8.46 -0.40 10.22
N ALA A 15 8.02 -1.66 10.19
CA ALA A 15 8.53 -2.69 11.10
C ALA A 15 10.03 -2.93 10.89
N SER A 16 10.47 -2.98 9.63
CA SER A 16 11.87 -3.22 9.26
C SER A 16 12.80 -2.14 9.80
N ILE A 17 12.48 -0.87 9.53
CA ILE A 17 13.33 0.23 9.99
C ILE A 17 13.25 0.42 11.50
N SER A 18 12.09 0.18 12.13
CA SER A 18 11.96 0.23 13.59
C SER A 18 12.83 -0.85 14.24
N CYS A 19 12.83 -2.08 13.70
CA CYS A 19 13.70 -3.16 14.17
C CYS A 19 15.19 -2.79 14.02
N ALA A 20 15.62 -2.39 12.82
CA ALA A 20 17.00 -2.02 12.55
C ALA A 20 17.49 -0.86 13.46
N SER A 21 16.66 0.19 13.60
CA SER A 21 16.97 1.32 14.49
C SER A 21 17.07 0.89 15.95
N ARG A 22 16.18 0.01 16.40
CA ARG A 22 16.18 -0.46 17.78
C ARG A 22 17.40 -1.32 18.08
N LEU A 23 17.79 -2.20 17.16
CA LEU A 23 19.02 -2.99 17.29
C LEU A 23 20.24 -2.08 17.49
N ARG A 24 20.38 -1.03 16.67
CA ARG A 24 21.49 -0.07 16.81
C ARG A 24 21.43 0.69 18.15
N SER A 25 20.24 1.13 18.56
CA SER A 25 20.09 1.84 19.86
C SER A 25 20.38 0.97 21.07
N LEU A 26 20.30 -0.35 20.94
CA LEU A 26 20.65 -1.33 21.98
C LEU A 26 22.13 -1.77 21.90
N GLY A 27 22.96 -1.15 21.05
CA GLY A 27 24.38 -1.45 20.92
C GLY A 27 24.73 -2.66 20.08
N PHE A 28 23.79 -3.17 19.27
CA PHE A 28 24.13 -4.27 18.34
C PHE A 28 25.14 -3.78 17.30
N ASN A 29 26.34 -4.36 17.29
CA ASN A 29 27.46 -3.96 16.42
C ASN A 29 27.67 -4.86 15.19
N GLY A 30 26.90 -5.97 15.06
CA GLY A 30 26.95 -6.87 13.91
C GLY A 30 26.38 -6.23 12.63
N GLU A 31 26.39 -6.97 11.55
CA GLU A 31 25.82 -6.52 10.27
C GLU A 31 24.29 -6.47 10.32
N ILE A 32 23.71 -5.41 9.75
CA ILE A 32 22.27 -5.32 9.50
C ILE A 32 22.06 -5.08 8.00
N CYS A 33 21.29 -5.97 7.36
CA CYS A 33 20.94 -5.88 5.96
C CYS A 33 19.42 -5.93 5.78
N MET A 34 18.83 -4.88 5.23
CA MET A 34 17.42 -4.80 4.88
C MET A 34 17.23 -5.14 3.39
N VAL A 35 16.36 -6.10 3.09
CA VAL A 35 16.03 -6.52 1.72
C VAL A 35 14.65 -5.96 1.36
N CYS A 36 14.63 -4.97 0.48
CA CYS A 36 13.45 -4.20 0.12
C CYS A 36 13.02 -4.50 -1.32
N GLU A 37 11.78 -4.98 -1.52
CA GLU A 37 11.22 -5.25 -2.85
C GLU A 37 11.00 -3.96 -3.64
N GLU A 38 10.60 -2.87 -2.97
CA GLU A 38 10.38 -1.57 -3.57
C GLU A 38 11.71 -0.83 -3.81
N ASN A 39 11.73 0.07 -4.81
CA ASN A 39 12.86 0.96 -5.09
C ASN A 39 12.81 2.25 -4.25
N TYR A 40 12.40 2.13 -3.00
CA TYR A 40 12.28 3.25 -2.07
C TYR A 40 12.82 2.87 -0.70
N TYR A 41 13.53 3.81 -0.07
CA TYR A 41 13.84 3.69 1.35
C TYR A 41 12.56 3.63 2.19
N PRO A 42 12.58 3.02 3.38
CA PRO A 42 11.40 2.91 4.24
C PRO A 42 10.66 4.23 4.43
N TYR A 43 9.37 4.22 4.16
CA TYR A 43 8.51 5.40 4.17
C TYR A 43 7.17 5.13 4.86
N GLN A 44 6.47 6.21 5.24
CA GLN A 44 5.15 6.18 5.87
C GLN A 44 4.07 5.87 4.83
N ARG A 45 3.30 4.80 5.03
CA ARG A 45 2.18 4.43 4.13
C ARG A 45 0.89 5.22 4.39
N PRO A 46 0.51 5.58 5.64
CA PRO A 46 -0.76 6.26 5.90
C PRO A 46 -0.98 7.57 5.11
N PRO A 47 0.03 8.40 4.81
CA PRO A 47 -0.16 9.59 3.99
C PRO A 47 -0.50 9.33 2.52
N LEU A 48 -0.25 8.11 2.00
CA LEU A 48 -0.43 7.78 0.59
C LEU A 48 -1.87 7.95 0.11
N SER A 49 -2.87 7.68 0.95
CA SER A 49 -4.29 7.89 0.66
C SER A 49 -4.83 9.26 1.06
N LYS A 50 -3.98 10.15 1.55
CA LYS A 50 -4.35 11.46 2.12
C LYS A 50 -3.49 12.58 1.52
N LYS A 51 -2.59 13.13 2.35
CA LYS A 51 -1.76 14.31 2.02
C LYS A 51 -0.83 14.11 0.83
N PHE A 52 -0.45 12.87 0.51
CA PHE A 52 0.34 12.59 -0.68
C PHE A 52 -0.50 12.72 -1.96
N LEU A 53 -1.71 12.16 -1.98
CA LEU A 53 -2.61 12.29 -3.13
C LEU A 53 -3.02 13.75 -3.38
N THR A 54 -3.27 14.52 -2.32
CA THR A 54 -3.62 15.95 -2.43
C THR A 54 -2.43 16.84 -2.80
N GLY A 55 -1.21 16.31 -2.85
CA GLY A 55 -0.01 17.10 -3.19
C GLY A 55 0.62 17.85 -2.03
N HIS A 56 0.03 17.83 -0.83
CA HIS A 56 0.59 18.50 0.35
C HIS A 56 1.87 17.83 0.91
N PHE A 57 2.09 16.55 0.58
CA PHE A 57 3.31 15.83 0.92
C PHE A 57 4.08 15.47 -0.35
N HIS A 58 5.34 15.87 -0.40
CA HIS A 58 6.34 15.38 -1.35
C HIS A 58 6.96 14.07 -0.82
N GLU A 59 7.63 13.33 -1.68
CA GLU A 59 8.19 12.00 -1.37
C GLU A 59 9.15 12.03 -0.19
N GLU A 60 9.98 13.06 -0.09
CA GLU A 60 10.96 13.22 0.99
C GLU A 60 10.31 13.28 2.38
N ARG A 61 9.12 13.87 2.49
CA ARG A 61 8.35 13.90 3.74
C ARG A 61 7.75 12.57 4.15
N LEU A 62 7.70 11.62 3.23
CA LEU A 62 7.24 10.26 3.52
C LEU A 62 8.32 9.44 4.22
N LEU A 63 9.61 9.74 4.02
CA LEU A 63 10.71 8.94 4.55
C LEU A 63 10.64 8.81 6.09
N LEU A 64 10.76 7.59 6.58
CA LEU A 64 10.80 7.30 8.02
C LEU A 64 12.13 7.72 8.66
N LYS A 65 13.19 7.68 7.89
CA LYS A 65 14.53 8.20 8.23
C LYS A 65 15.14 8.84 6.99
N LYS A 66 15.94 9.89 7.18
CA LYS A 66 16.77 10.47 6.11
C LYS A 66 17.71 9.40 5.56
N ILE A 67 18.06 9.48 4.28
CA ILE A 67 18.91 8.45 3.62
C ILE A 67 20.26 8.31 4.33
N ASP A 68 20.87 9.41 4.76
CA ASP A 68 22.15 9.40 5.48
C ASP A 68 22.09 8.62 6.81
N TYR A 69 20.91 8.52 7.44
CA TYR A 69 20.73 7.75 8.66
C TYR A 69 21.19 6.29 8.51
N TYR A 70 20.90 5.67 7.38
CA TYR A 70 21.25 4.26 7.14
C TYR A 70 22.77 4.07 7.08
N LYS A 71 23.46 4.98 6.37
CA LYS A 71 24.92 4.98 6.27
C LYS A 71 25.57 5.23 7.64
N THR A 72 25.14 6.29 8.32
CA THR A 72 25.67 6.67 9.64
C THR A 72 25.51 5.57 10.69
N ASN A 73 24.44 4.77 10.58
CA ASN A 73 24.17 3.67 11.50
C ASN A 73 24.59 2.30 10.95
N ASN A 74 25.39 2.23 9.89
CA ASN A 74 25.87 0.98 9.28
C ASN A 74 24.72 -0.02 8.99
N ILE A 75 23.61 0.48 8.43
CA ILE A 75 22.47 -0.33 8.01
C ILE A 75 22.51 -0.41 6.47
N GLN A 76 22.81 -1.59 5.96
CA GLN A 76 22.74 -1.84 4.52
C GLN A 76 21.27 -1.94 4.08
N VAL A 77 20.90 -1.22 3.02
CA VAL A 77 19.55 -1.28 2.43
C VAL A 77 19.68 -1.68 0.97
N LEU A 78 19.16 -2.86 0.64
CA LEU A 78 19.13 -3.39 -0.72
C LEU A 78 17.76 -3.08 -1.32
N LEU A 79 17.68 -2.03 -2.12
CA LEU A 79 16.46 -1.63 -2.83
C LEU A 79 16.25 -2.47 -4.09
N SER A 80 15.00 -2.59 -4.55
CA SER A 80 14.62 -3.39 -5.73
C SER A 80 15.08 -4.85 -5.64
N LYS A 81 15.19 -5.39 -4.45
CA LYS A 81 15.59 -6.78 -4.19
C LYS A 81 14.43 -7.54 -3.57
N LYS A 82 13.89 -8.49 -4.31
CA LYS A 82 12.79 -9.34 -3.87
C LYS A 82 13.31 -10.67 -3.33
N ALA A 83 13.04 -10.93 -2.05
CA ALA A 83 13.27 -12.25 -1.47
C ALA A 83 12.20 -13.24 -1.98
N THR A 84 12.63 -14.40 -2.46
CA THR A 84 11.75 -15.43 -3.05
C THR A 84 11.71 -16.72 -2.25
N LYS A 85 12.79 -17.05 -1.53
CA LYS A 85 12.89 -18.27 -0.72
C LYS A 85 13.79 -18.04 0.48
N ILE A 86 13.47 -18.70 1.58
CA ILE A 86 14.29 -18.78 2.78
C ILE A 86 14.78 -20.22 2.90
N ASP A 87 16.12 -20.41 2.85
CA ASP A 87 16.78 -21.67 3.13
C ASP A 87 17.21 -21.65 4.61
N ARG A 88 16.43 -22.34 5.43
CA ARG A 88 16.64 -22.33 6.89
C ARG A 88 17.85 -23.15 7.30
N ASP A 89 18.11 -24.25 6.61
CA ASP A 89 19.19 -25.20 6.96
C ASP A 89 20.55 -24.57 6.67
N ASN A 90 20.67 -23.89 5.52
CA ASN A 90 21.89 -23.19 5.12
C ASN A 90 21.91 -21.71 5.54
N LYS A 91 20.88 -21.23 6.26
CA LYS A 91 20.73 -19.83 6.70
C LYS A 91 20.94 -18.82 5.56
N LYS A 92 20.23 -19.00 4.44
CA LYS A 92 20.31 -18.15 3.25
C LYS A 92 18.95 -17.61 2.85
N VAL A 93 18.92 -16.33 2.44
CA VAL A 93 17.77 -15.71 1.73
C VAL A 93 18.10 -15.70 0.25
N HIS A 94 17.24 -16.29 -0.58
CA HIS A 94 17.36 -16.25 -2.04
C HIS A 94 16.60 -15.05 -2.58
N LEU A 95 17.22 -14.31 -3.47
CA LEU A 95 16.63 -13.18 -4.17
C LEU A 95 16.17 -13.60 -5.58
N GLN A 96 15.22 -12.84 -6.12
CA GLN A 96 14.72 -13.05 -7.49
C GLN A 96 15.83 -12.92 -8.55
N SER A 97 16.87 -12.13 -8.27
CA SER A 97 18.06 -11.98 -9.12
C SER A 97 18.98 -13.22 -9.17
N GLY A 98 18.71 -14.23 -8.35
CA GLY A 98 19.59 -15.41 -8.18
C GLY A 98 20.64 -15.25 -7.07
N GLU A 99 20.85 -14.04 -6.57
CA GLU A 99 21.74 -13.77 -5.43
C GLU A 99 21.24 -14.47 -4.16
N LYS A 100 22.17 -14.82 -3.28
CA LYS A 100 21.90 -15.41 -1.96
C LYS A 100 22.56 -14.57 -0.88
N ILE A 101 21.86 -14.33 0.19
CA ILE A 101 22.33 -13.54 1.34
C ILE A 101 22.38 -14.45 2.56
N ASP A 102 23.58 -14.63 3.13
CA ASP A 102 23.75 -15.37 4.37
C ASP A 102 23.24 -14.55 5.57
N TYR A 103 22.70 -15.22 6.58
CA TYR A 103 22.28 -14.60 7.83
C TYR A 103 22.62 -15.48 9.03
N THR A 104 22.86 -14.86 10.18
CA THR A 104 22.88 -15.56 11.47
C THR A 104 21.51 -15.53 12.11
N LYS A 105 20.78 -14.41 11.96
CA LYS A 105 19.40 -14.21 12.41
C LYS A 105 18.57 -13.57 11.29
N LEU A 106 17.32 -13.95 11.19
CA LEU A 106 16.40 -13.47 10.16
C LEU A 106 15.17 -12.85 10.78
N VAL A 107 14.81 -11.67 10.30
CA VAL A 107 13.56 -10.98 10.61
C VAL A 107 12.68 -10.93 9.37
N ILE A 108 11.44 -11.38 9.47
CA ILE A 108 10.44 -11.33 8.41
C ILE A 108 9.47 -10.20 8.70
N ALA A 109 9.56 -9.11 7.95
CA ALA A 109 8.76 -7.88 8.11
C ALA A 109 8.16 -7.43 6.77
N ILE A 110 7.63 -8.38 6.00
CA ILE A 110 7.17 -8.22 4.62
C ILE A 110 5.86 -7.43 4.47
N GLY A 111 5.15 -7.17 5.58
CA GLY A 111 3.87 -6.47 5.53
C GLY A 111 2.77 -7.27 4.82
N SER A 112 1.98 -6.60 3.99
CA SER A 112 0.88 -7.20 3.23
C SER A 112 0.80 -6.63 1.83
N LYS A 113 0.13 -7.33 0.91
CA LYS A 113 -0.21 -6.88 -0.44
C LYS A 113 -1.69 -6.50 -0.53
N ALA A 114 -2.03 -5.64 -1.48
CA ALA A 114 -3.42 -5.40 -1.83
C ALA A 114 -4.06 -6.71 -2.28
N LYS A 115 -5.27 -6.99 -1.79
CA LYS A 115 -6.07 -8.10 -2.29
C LYS A 115 -6.58 -7.72 -3.67
N LYS A 116 -6.32 -8.57 -4.66
CA LYS A 116 -6.84 -8.37 -6.01
C LYS A 116 -8.36 -8.53 -6.02
N ALA A 117 -9.04 -7.72 -6.83
CA ALA A 117 -10.46 -7.90 -7.06
C ALA A 117 -10.70 -9.27 -7.73
N PRO A 118 -11.73 -10.02 -7.33
CA PRO A 118 -12.03 -11.33 -7.90
C PRO A 118 -12.70 -11.21 -9.28
N LEU A 119 -12.15 -10.37 -10.14
CA LEU A 119 -12.63 -10.09 -11.49
C LEU A 119 -11.57 -10.57 -12.48
N SER A 120 -11.99 -11.31 -13.50
CA SER A 120 -11.10 -11.73 -14.57
C SER A 120 -10.45 -10.49 -15.20
N ASP A 121 -9.16 -10.56 -15.49
CA ASP A 121 -8.37 -9.50 -16.13
C ASP A 121 -8.19 -8.18 -15.36
N SER A 122 -8.58 -8.09 -14.07
CA SER A 122 -8.52 -6.83 -13.31
C SER A 122 -7.13 -6.20 -13.20
N ASP A 123 -6.08 -6.95 -13.48
CA ASP A 123 -4.69 -6.48 -13.43
C ASP A 123 -4.22 -5.82 -14.73
N ASN A 124 -5.01 -5.92 -15.81
CA ASN A 124 -4.63 -5.48 -17.16
C ASN A 124 -5.36 -4.21 -17.61
N TYR A 125 -6.01 -3.49 -16.69
CA TYR A 125 -6.70 -2.27 -17.04
C TYR A 125 -5.83 -1.04 -16.82
N SER A 126 -5.73 -0.19 -17.85
CA SER A 126 -4.90 1.02 -17.81
C SER A 126 -5.42 2.12 -16.87
N ASN A 127 -6.69 2.04 -16.48
CA ASN A 127 -7.37 2.99 -15.58
C ASN A 127 -7.98 2.34 -14.33
N ALA A 128 -7.49 1.15 -13.92
CA ALA A 128 -7.82 0.54 -12.65
C ALA A 128 -6.57 0.49 -11.75
N PHE A 129 -6.73 0.89 -10.50
CA PHE A 129 -5.63 1.08 -9.58
C PHE A 129 -5.90 0.37 -8.25
N TYR A 130 -4.85 -0.20 -7.69
CA TYR A 130 -4.79 -0.55 -6.28
C TYR A 130 -4.05 0.57 -5.54
N LEU A 131 -4.21 0.65 -4.24
CA LEU A 131 -3.47 1.61 -3.43
C LEU A 131 -2.87 0.91 -2.22
N ARG A 132 -1.58 0.58 -2.31
CA ARG A 132 -0.83 -0.05 -1.24
C ARG A 132 0.54 0.57 -1.01
N ASN A 133 1.22 0.93 -2.08
CA ASN A 133 2.61 1.40 -2.07
C ASN A 133 2.74 2.77 -2.75
N LEU A 134 3.94 3.33 -2.73
CA LEU A 134 4.19 4.66 -3.29
C LEU A 134 4.01 4.71 -4.81
N HIS A 135 4.37 3.63 -5.51
CA HIS A 135 4.16 3.52 -6.96
C HIS A 135 2.66 3.59 -7.29
N ASP A 136 1.83 2.83 -6.58
CA ASP A 136 0.37 2.86 -6.74
C ASP A 136 -0.18 4.28 -6.51
N ALA A 137 0.28 4.93 -5.44
CA ALA A 137 -0.17 6.28 -5.09
C ALA A 137 0.23 7.32 -6.15
N LYS A 138 1.43 7.21 -6.73
CA LYS A 138 1.87 8.06 -7.87
C LYS A 138 0.99 7.84 -9.09
N SER A 139 0.73 6.59 -9.44
CA SER A 139 -0.10 6.23 -10.59
C SER A 139 -1.53 6.75 -10.43
N LEU A 140 -2.12 6.59 -9.25
CA LEU A 140 -3.45 7.10 -8.94
C LEU A 140 -3.48 8.63 -8.95
N LYS A 141 -2.50 9.30 -8.33
CA LYS A 141 -2.40 10.76 -8.26
C LYS A 141 -2.46 11.41 -9.64
N ASN A 142 -1.81 10.82 -10.63
CA ASN A 142 -1.82 11.31 -12.03
C ASN A 142 -3.20 11.24 -12.71
N GLN A 143 -4.17 10.58 -12.08
CA GLN A 143 -5.54 10.46 -12.61
C GLN A 143 -6.54 11.37 -11.89
N LEU A 144 -6.14 12.04 -10.81
CA LEU A 144 -7.01 12.91 -10.02
C LEU A 144 -7.18 14.27 -10.71
N HIS A 145 -8.28 14.44 -11.44
CA HIS A 145 -8.59 15.67 -12.17
C HIS A 145 -10.08 15.99 -12.04
N THR A 146 -10.40 17.27 -11.92
CA THR A 146 -11.77 17.80 -11.88
C THR A 146 -12.65 17.25 -13.02
N GLY A 147 -13.87 16.88 -12.68
CA GLY A 147 -14.88 16.40 -13.61
C GLY A 147 -14.75 14.92 -14.02
N LYS A 148 -13.63 14.26 -13.72
CA LYS A 148 -13.51 12.80 -13.97
C LYS A 148 -14.45 11.99 -13.06
N LYS A 149 -14.82 10.80 -13.55
CA LYS A 149 -15.58 9.82 -12.78
C LYS A 149 -14.63 8.81 -12.17
N ILE A 150 -14.87 8.45 -10.91
CA ILE A 150 -14.15 7.38 -10.23
C ILE A 150 -15.14 6.45 -9.53
N LEU A 151 -14.90 5.15 -9.69
CA LEU A 151 -15.54 4.11 -8.89
C LEU A 151 -14.53 3.54 -7.93
N ILE A 152 -14.87 3.47 -6.66
CA ILE A 152 -14.04 2.89 -5.58
C ILE A 152 -14.74 1.63 -5.10
N ILE A 153 -14.02 0.50 -5.13
CA ILE A 153 -14.53 -0.79 -4.67
C ILE A 153 -14.02 -1.01 -3.25
N GLY A 154 -14.95 -0.96 -2.30
CA GLY A 154 -14.72 -1.13 -0.87
C GLY A 154 -14.92 0.16 -0.07
N GLY A 155 -15.86 0.14 0.85
CA GLY A 155 -16.23 1.23 1.78
C GLY A 155 -15.54 1.13 3.14
N GLY A 156 -14.32 0.56 3.21
CA GLY A 156 -13.47 0.59 4.40
C GLY A 156 -12.69 1.91 4.51
N TYR A 157 -11.80 2.03 5.51
CA TYR A 157 -11.02 3.24 5.74
C TYR A 157 -10.33 3.76 4.47
N LEU A 158 -9.57 2.91 3.79
CA LEU A 158 -8.80 3.31 2.62
C LEU A 158 -9.68 3.83 1.49
N GLY A 159 -10.79 3.13 1.21
CA GLY A 159 -11.73 3.55 0.16
C GLY A 159 -12.37 4.90 0.46
N LEU A 160 -12.78 5.14 1.71
CA LEU A 160 -13.37 6.41 2.14
C LEU A 160 -12.33 7.55 2.18
N GLU A 161 -11.07 7.27 2.53
CA GLU A 161 -9.99 8.24 2.46
C GLU A 161 -9.75 8.70 1.01
N VAL A 162 -9.69 7.76 0.08
CA VAL A 162 -9.58 8.06 -1.36
C VAL A 162 -10.81 8.81 -1.85
N ALA A 163 -12.02 8.39 -1.45
CA ALA A 163 -13.26 9.09 -1.81
C ALA A 163 -13.25 10.55 -1.35
N SER A 164 -12.76 10.81 -0.14
CA SER A 164 -12.62 12.17 0.39
C SER A 164 -11.64 13.01 -0.43
N VAL A 165 -10.51 12.42 -0.84
CA VAL A 165 -9.55 13.11 -1.72
C VAL A 165 -10.18 13.38 -3.08
N CYS A 166 -10.82 12.40 -3.71
CA CYS A 166 -11.45 12.57 -5.03
C CYS A 166 -12.54 13.64 -4.99
N SER A 167 -13.34 13.68 -3.93
CA SER A 167 -14.33 14.74 -3.72
C SER A 167 -13.69 16.14 -3.63
N SER A 168 -12.52 16.26 -3.00
CA SER A 168 -11.79 17.54 -2.94
C SER A 168 -11.21 18.01 -4.28
N PHE A 169 -11.17 17.14 -5.28
CA PHE A 169 -10.84 17.45 -6.68
C PHE A 169 -12.08 17.60 -7.57
N ASP A 170 -13.25 17.73 -6.99
CA ASP A 170 -14.55 17.82 -7.71
C ASP A 170 -14.78 16.66 -8.70
N MET A 171 -14.30 15.46 -8.35
CA MET A 171 -14.53 14.25 -9.13
C MET A 171 -15.90 13.65 -8.82
N LYS A 172 -16.57 13.11 -9.84
CA LYS A 172 -17.81 12.33 -9.65
C LYS A 172 -17.49 10.99 -9.02
N THR A 173 -17.58 10.91 -7.70
CA THR A 173 -17.10 9.76 -6.92
C THR A 173 -18.24 8.84 -6.53
N THR A 174 -18.07 7.55 -6.80
CA THR A 174 -18.97 6.48 -6.33
C THR A 174 -18.17 5.44 -5.56
N VAL A 175 -18.65 5.05 -4.38
CA VAL A 175 -18.12 3.95 -3.56
C VAL A 175 -19.11 2.80 -3.60
N VAL A 176 -18.64 1.60 -3.91
CA VAL A 176 -19.42 0.35 -3.85
C VAL A 176 -18.86 -0.51 -2.72
N GLU A 177 -19.74 -0.88 -1.77
CA GLU A 177 -19.40 -1.74 -0.63
C GLU A 177 -20.28 -3.00 -0.68
N GLY A 178 -19.64 -4.16 -0.63
CA GLY A 178 -20.33 -5.46 -0.66
C GLY A 178 -21.04 -5.80 0.65
N ALA A 179 -20.58 -5.24 1.77
CA ALA A 179 -21.27 -5.40 3.04
C ALA A 179 -22.54 -4.54 3.09
N ASP A 180 -23.40 -4.84 4.06
CA ASP A 180 -24.63 -4.11 4.33
C ASP A 180 -24.41 -2.64 4.74
N ARG A 181 -23.15 -2.24 5.04
CA ARG A 181 -22.75 -0.87 5.33
C ARG A 181 -21.27 -0.62 5.17
N ILE A 182 -20.91 0.63 4.93
CA ILE A 182 -19.51 1.08 5.00
C ILE A 182 -18.95 0.86 6.41
N LEU A 183 -17.63 0.75 6.51
CA LEU A 183 -16.89 0.57 7.78
C LEU A 183 -17.36 -0.64 8.62
N LYS A 184 -18.07 -1.62 8.03
CA LYS A 184 -18.68 -2.78 8.73
C LYS A 184 -17.74 -3.46 9.72
N ARG A 185 -16.47 -3.64 9.33
CA ARG A 185 -15.49 -4.39 10.13
C ARG A 185 -14.82 -3.58 11.23
N VAL A 186 -15.00 -2.26 11.25
CA VAL A 186 -14.15 -1.36 12.06
C VAL A 186 -14.94 -0.33 12.86
N ALA A 187 -16.23 -0.13 12.58
CA ALA A 187 -17.06 0.84 13.27
C ALA A 187 -18.50 0.35 13.41
N GLY A 188 -19.25 0.90 14.37
CA GLY A 188 -20.68 0.66 14.57
C GLY A 188 -21.56 1.43 13.57
N GLU A 189 -22.85 1.11 13.54
CA GLU A 189 -23.83 1.76 12.65
C GLU A 189 -23.93 3.28 12.87
N PRO A 190 -23.92 3.84 14.08
CA PRO A 190 -23.99 5.30 14.23
C PRO A 190 -22.84 6.03 13.53
N THR A 191 -21.62 5.45 13.57
CA THR A 191 -20.46 6.00 12.87
C THR A 191 -20.62 5.88 11.36
N ALA A 192 -21.10 4.74 10.87
CA ALA A 192 -21.34 4.55 9.44
C ALA A 192 -22.41 5.53 8.92
N ALA A 193 -23.50 5.73 9.66
CA ALA A 193 -24.56 6.70 9.32
C ALA A 193 -24.00 8.12 9.22
N TYR A 194 -23.21 8.56 10.18
CA TYR A 194 -22.54 9.87 10.17
C TYR A 194 -21.66 10.05 8.93
N PHE A 195 -20.85 9.05 8.58
CA PHE A 195 -20.01 9.14 7.38
C PHE A 195 -20.83 9.13 6.09
N ARG A 196 -21.92 8.34 6.00
CA ARG A 196 -22.82 8.39 4.83
C ARG A 196 -23.37 9.80 4.60
N GLU A 197 -23.81 10.46 5.66
CA GLU A 197 -24.31 11.84 5.59
C GLU A 197 -23.23 12.81 5.10
N ILE A 198 -22.05 12.80 5.71
CA ILE A 198 -20.93 13.68 5.30
C ILE A 198 -20.55 13.45 3.84
N PHE A 199 -20.44 12.21 3.41
CA PHE A 199 -20.09 11.90 2.03
C PHE A 199 -21.19 12.29 1.04
N SER A 200 -22.47 12.14 1.43
CA SER A 200 -23.62 12.61 0.64
C SER A 200 -23.57 14.12 0.43
N ILE A 201 -23.33 14.90 1.49
CA ILE A 201 -23.17 16.37 1.41
C ILE A 201 -22.02 16.75 0.47
N LYS A 202 -20.95 15.94 0.44
CA LYS A 202 -19.81 16.14 -0.46
C LYS A 202 -20.02 15.60 -1.89
N GLY A 203 -21.22 15.16 -2.24
CA GLY A 203 -21.55 14.64 -3.57
C GLY A 203 -20.97 13.27 -3.88
N VAL A 204 -20.52 12.52 -2.87
CA VAL A 204 -20.07 11.13 -3.04
C VAL A 204 -21.24 10.19 -2.96
N LYS A 205 -21.46 9.39 -4.00
CA LYS A 205 -22.48 8.34 -4.01
C LYS A 205 -21.93 7.09 -3.32
N ILE A 206 -22.61 6.60 -2.30
CA ILE A 206 -22.30 5.32 -1.63
C ILE A 206 -23.37 4.30 -2.00
N ILE A 207 -22.95 3.13 -2.46
CA ILE A 207 -23.80 1.99 -2.77
C ILE A 207 -23.34 0.85 -1.86
N GLU A 208 -24.19 0.48 -0.92
CA GLU A 208 -23.99 -0.62 0.02
C GLU A 208 -24.74 -1.87 -0.42
N ASN A 209 -24.35 -3.03 0.12
CA ASN A 209 -24.94 -4.33 -0.14
C ASN A 209 -24.95 -4.66 -1.64
N ASP A 210 -23.90 -4.29 -2.36
CA ASP A 210 -23.77 -4.55 -3.80
C ASP A 210 -22.33 -4.86 -4.19
N PHE A 211 -22.16 -5.62 -5.25
CA PHE A 211 -20.86 -6.05 -5.73
C PHE A 211 -20.70 -5.73 -7.21
N VAL A 212 -19.45 -5.55 -7.63
CA VAL A 212 -19.12 -5.50 -9.05
C VAL A 212 -19.30 -6.90 -9.63
N LYS A 213 -20.22 -7.03 -10.60
CA LYS A 213 -20.52 -8.26 -11.32
C LYS A 213 -19.66 -8.39 -12.56
N LYS A 214 -19.50 -7.29 -13.30
CA LYS A 214 -18.77 -7.28 -14.57
C LYS A 214 -18.08 -5.94 -14.79
N ILE A 215 -16.92 -5.99 -15.41
CA ILE A 215 -16.21 -4.81 -15.92
C ILE A 215 -16.31 -4.84 -17.45
N ASN A 216 -16.83 -3.79 -18.05
CA ASN A 216 -16.82 -3.59 -19.48
C ASN A 216 -15.63 -2.70 -19.86
N LYS A 217 -14.98 -3.04 -20.98
CA LYS A 217 -13.73 -2.38 -21.40
C LYS A 217 -13.73 -2.15 -22.92
N ASP A 218 -12.96 -1.14 -23.31
CA ASP A 218 -12.51 -0.92 -24.67
C ASP A 218 -10.98 -1.01 -24.66
N GLY A 219 -10.44 -2.02 -25.34
CA GLY A 219 -9.03 -2.40 -25.22
C GLY A 219 -8.65 -2.70 -23.75
N SER A 220 -7.69 -1.95 -23.21
CA SER A 220 -7.26 -2.04 -21.80
C SER A 220 -7.98 -1.05 -20.88
N LYS A 221 -8.90 -0.21 -21.38
CA LYS A 221 -9.56 0.84 -20.62
C LYS A 221 -10.94 0.40 -20.15
N VAL A 222 -11.18 0.46 -18.85
CA VAL A 222 -12.52 0.29 -18.28
C VAL A 222 -13.42 1.43 -18.72
N THR A 223 -14.58 1.09 -19.29
CA THR A 223 -15.60 2.06 -19.74
C THR A 223 -16.75 2.19 -18.76
N ASN A 224 -17.20 1.06 -18.21
CA ASN A 224 -18.22 1.03 -17.17
C ASN A 224 -18.13 -0.26 -16.36
N VAL A 225 -18.88 -0.29 -15.27
CA VAL A 225 -18.96 -1.42 -14.35
C VAL A 225 -20.44 -1.73 -14.14
N GLU A 226 -20.81 -3.01 -14.23
CA GLU A 226 -22.13 -3.51 -13.92
C GLU A 226 -22.13 -4.11 -12.50
N LEU A 227 -23.10 -3.73 -11.69
CA LEU A 227 -23.27 -4.26 -10.35
C LEU A 227 -24.23 -5.46 -10.35
N VAL A 228 -24.19 -6.26 -9.29
CA VAL A 228 -25.08 -7.42 -9.14
C VAL A 228 -26.56 -7.01 -9.11
N SER A 229 -26.86 -5.84 -8.57
CA SER A 229 -28.22 -5.27 -8.58
C SER A 229 -28.73 -4.84 -9.96
N GLY A 230 -27.90 -4.91 -11.01
CA GLY A 230 -28.25 -4.47 -12.37
C GLY A 230 -28.01 -2.98 -12.64
N ARG A 231 -27.39 -2.25 -11.71
CA ARG A 231 -26.98 -0.85 -11.89
C ARG A 231 -25.71 -0.73 -12.72
#